data_25e9352793664c2e87b3e66f4e83cc8a
#
_entry.id   25e9352793664c2e87b3e66f4e83cc8a
#
_cell.length_a   1.000
_cell.length_b   1.000
_cell.length_c   1.000
_cell.angle_alpha   90.00
_cell.angle_beta   90.00
_cell.angle_gamma   90.00
#
_symmetry.space_group_name_H-M   'P 1'
#
loop_
_entity.id
_entity.type
_entity.pdbx_description
1 polymer ?
#
loop_
_entity_poly.entity_id
_entity_poly.type
_entity_poly.pdbx_seq_one_letter_code
_entity_poly.pdbx_strand_id
1 'polypeptide(L)'
;MSEKTQENLDNLVVEGLNPEKGELDLRERELDDDDIKLIVNSDKIKGVTALFLEYNEIGDEGLQAVLDSEKFKHLTALNMFKNQVSDLGVKEMAKSKTLLNLSELVMSDNKIGV
;
A
#
# COMPACT_ATOMS: atom_id res chain seq x y z
N MET A 1 -14.93 4.91 -17.06
CA MET A 1 -14.49 4.38 -15.76
C MET A 1 -13.95 2.99 -15.97
N SER A 2 -12.73 2.75 -15.54
CA SER A 2 -12.13 1.43 -15.68
C SER A 2 -12.70 0.47 -14.63
N GLU A 3 -12.86 -0.79 -15.01
CA GLU A 3 -13.27 -1.81 -14.07
C GLU A 3 -12.13 -2.16 -13.13
N LYS A 4 -12.49 -2.48 -11.88
CA LYS A 4 -11.52 -2.88 -10.87
C LYS A 4 -11.38 -4.40 -10.90
N THR A 5 -10.68 -4.89 -11.91
CA THR A 5 -10.42 -6.31 -12.09
C THR A 5 -8.97 -6.61 -11.73
N GLN A 6 -8.68 -7.88 -11.47
CA GLN A 6 -7.30 -8.29 -11.20
C GLN A 6 -6.37 -7.90 -12.35
N GLU A 7 -6.83 -8.09 -13.59
CA GLU A 7 -6.02 -7.73 -14.75
C GLU A 7 -5.69 -6.24 -14.79
N ASN A 8 -6.69 -5.38 -14.54
CA ASN A 8 -6.47 -3.94 -14.54
C ASN A 8 -5.52 -3.52 -13.43
N LEU A 9 -5.64 -4.12 -12.25
CA LEU A 9 -4.75 -3.79 -11.14
C LEU A 9 -3.34 -4.34 -11.36
N ASP A 10 -3.22 -5.52 -12.00
CA ASP A 10 -1.91 -6.04 -12.41
C ASP A 10 -1.22 -5.07 -13.36
N ASN A 11 -1.98 -4.45 -14.28
CA ASN A 11 -1.42 -3.48 -15.22
C ASN A 11 -0.91 -2.23 -14.49
N LEU A 12 -1.63 -1.78 -13.46
CA LEU A 12 -1.16 -0.65 -12.65
C LEU A 12 0.15 -0.99 -11.93
N VAL A 13 0.25 -2.21 -11.43
CA VAL A 13 1.48 -2.66 -10.77
C VAL A 13 2.65 -2.64 -11.77
N VAL A 14 2.45 -3.17 -12.96
CA VAL A 14 3.50 -3.18 -13.98
C VAL A 14 3.94 -1.76 -14.32
N GLU A 15 2.99 -0.85 -14.50
CA GLU A 15 3.29 0.56 -14.78
C GLU A 15 4.08 1.24 -13.67
N GLY A 16 3.74 0.94 -12.43
CA GLY A 16 4.31 1.63 -11.27
C GLY A 16 5.60 1.02 -10.74
N LEU A 17 5.95 -0.18 -11.20
CA LEU A 17 7.10 -0.90 -10.66
C LEU A 17 8.41 -0.45 -11.31
N ASN A 18 9.36 -0.08 -10.45
CA ASN A 18 10.74 0.17 -10.86
C ASN A 18 11.61 -0.91 -10.22
N PRO A 19 11.90 -2.00 -10.94
CA PRO A 19 12.61 -3.13 -10.33
C PRO A 19 14.05 -2.83 -9.95
N GLU A 20 14.69 -1.87 -10.60
CA GLU A 20 16.07 -1.50 -10.26
C GLU A 20 16.15 -0.86 -8.88
N LYS A 21 15.14 -0.07 -8.52
CA LYS A 21 15.10 0.63 -7.24
C LYS A 21 14.27 -0.09 -6.18
N GLY A 22 13.55 -1.13 -6.56
CA GLY A 22 12.64 -1.81 -5.65
C GLY A 22 11.45 -0.96 -5.24
N GLU A 23 11.03 -0.05 -6.11
CA GLU A 23 9.94 0.89 -5.83
C GLU A 23 8.68 0.54 -6.60
N LEU A 24 7.54 0.64 -5.92
CA LEU A 24 6.24 0.52 -6.56
C LEU A 24 5.48 1.82 -6.32
N ASP A 25 5.24 2.56 -7.40
CA ASP A 25 4.56 3.86 -7.35
C ASP A 25 3.11 3.71 -7.80
N LEU A 26 2.21 3.82 -6.85
CA LEU A 26 0.77 3.73 -7.10
C LEU A 26 0.03 5.00 -6.63
N ARG A 27 0.72 6.14 -6.66
CA ARG A 27 0.14 7.41 -6.23
C ARG A 27 -0.97 7.87 -7.17
N GLU A 28 -1.96 8.55 -6.59
CA GLU A 28 -3.00 9.24 -7.36
C GLU A 28 -3.73 8.34 -8.37
N ARG A 29 -4.12 7.15 -7.93
CA ARG A 29 -4.81 6.18 -8.79
C ARG A 29 -6.23 5.90 -8.34
N GLU A 30 -6.76 6.69 -7.39
CA GLU A 30 -8.13 6.50 -6.87
C GLU A 30 -8.34 5.10 -6.31
N LEU A 31 -7.32 4.55 -5.68
CA LEU A 31 -7.37 3.20 -5.12
C LEU A 31 -8.06 3.20 -3.76
N ASP A 32 -8.96 2.25 -3.57
CA ASP A 32 -9.62 2.02 -2.28
C ASP A 32 -9.17 0.68 -1.70
N ASP A 33 -9.80 0.28 -0.59
CA ASP A 33 -9.42 -0.96 0.10
C ASP A 33 -9.59 -2.19 -0.79
N ASP A 34 -10.67 -2.25 -1.58
CA ASP A 34 -10.91 -3.40 -2.45
C ASP A 34 -9.85 -3.50 -3.53
N ASP A 35 -9.42 -2.36 -4.06
CA ASP A 35 -8.34 -2.34 -5.05
C ASP A 35 -7.04 -2.88 -4.46
N ILE A 36 -6.73 -2.46 -3.23
CA ILE A 36 -5.50 -2.92 -2.58
C ILE A 36 -5.54 -4.43 -2.34
N LYS A 37 -6.71 -4.98 -2.00
CA LYS A 37 -6.85 -6.42 -1.82
C LYS A 37 -6.55 -7.19 -3.11
N LEU A 38 -6.88 -6.61 -4.26
CA LEU A 38 -6.52 -7.20 -5.56
C LEU A 38 -5.04 -6.99 -5.86
N ILE A 39 -4.50 -5.82 -5.53
CA ILE A 39 -3.09 -5.53 -5.77
C ILE A 39 -2.19 -6.49 -5.01
N VAL A 40 -2.49 -6.77 -3.74
CA VAL A 40 -1.65 -7.68 -2.95
C VAL A 40 -1.68 -9.13 -3.47
N ASN A 41 -2.68 -9.46 -4.30
CA ASN A 41 -2.76 -10.77 -4.95
C ASN A 41 -2.00 -10.82 -6.29
N SER A 42 -1.48 -9.68 -6.74
CA SER A 42 -0.81 -9.63 -8.05
C SER A 42 0.50 -10.39 -8.05
N ASP A 43 0.70 -11.24 -9.04
CA ASP A 43 1.96 -11.95 -9.22
C ASP A 43 3.02 -11.08 -9.91
N LYS A 44 2.67 -9.84 -10.24
CA LYS A 44 3.59 -8.89 -10.84
C LYS A 44 4.48 -8.17 -9.82
N ILE A 45 4.13 -8.25 -8.55
CA ILE A 45 4.91 -7.61 -7.49
C ILE A 45 6.14 -8.47 -7.17
N LYS A 46 7.32 -7.89 -7.36
CA LYS A 46 8.59 -8.57 -7.07
C LYS A 46 9.62 -7.58 -6.57
N GLY A 47 10.28 -7.93 -5.47
CA GLY A 47 11.42 -7.17 -4.97
C GLY A 47 11.11 -5.75 -4.52
N VAL A 48 9.89 -5.51 -4.04
CA VAL A 48 9.48 -4.17 -3.61
C VAL A 48 9.94 -3.92 -2.17
N THR A 49 10.70 -2.84 -1.99
CA THR A 49 11.15 -2.38 -0.68
C THR A 49 10.59 -1.01 -0.33
N ALA A 50 10.08 -0.27 -1.31
CA ALA A 50 9.43 1.02 -1.09
C ALA A 50 8.09 1.05 -1.82
N LEU A 51 7.02 1.42 -1.10
CA LEU A 51 5.67 1.46 -1.65
C LEU A 51 5.09 2.86 -1.47
N PHE A 52 4.70 3.49 -2.57
CA PHE A 52 4.15 4.84 -2.58
C PHE A 52 2.66 4.80 -2.92
N LEU A 53 1.84 5.12 -1.93
CA LEU A 53 0.38 5.06 -2.05
C LEU A 53 -0.29 6.41 -1.77
N GLU A 54 0.45 7.52 -1.88
CA GLU A 54 -0.09 8.84 -1.56
C GLU A 54 -1.28 9.20 -2.44
N TYR A 55 -2.19 9.98 -1.89
CA TYR A 55 -3.35 10.52 -2.61
C TYR A 55 -4.26 9.42 -3.18
N ASN A 56 -4.61 8.48 -2.34
CA ASN A 56 -5.61 7.46 -2.68
C ASN A 56 -6.73 7.51 -1.63
N GLU A 57 -7.55 6.47 -1.59
CA GLU A 57 -8.69 6.38 -0.66
C GLU A 57 -8.58 5.12 0.18
N ILE A 58 -7.35 4.78 0.57
CA ILE A 58 -7.06 3.54 1.29
C ILE A 58 -7.32 3.71 2.77
N GLY A 59 -8.14 2.84 3.31
CA GLY A 59 -8.47 2.84 4.73
C GLY A 59 -7.72 1.77 5.50
N ASP A 60 -8.27 1.44 6.66
CA ASP A 60 -7.65 0.51 7.60
C ASP A 60 -7.48 -0.90 7.01
N GLU A 61 -8.49 -1.37 6.28
CA GLU A 61 -8.44 -2.72 5.70
C GLU A 61 -7.36 -2.82 4.61
N GLY A 62 -7.25 -1.80 3.77
CA GLY A 62 -6.23 -1.80 2.72
C GLY A 62 -4.82 -1.75 3.29
N LEU A 63 -4.61 -0.92 4.31
CA LEU A 63 -3.32 -0.88 4.99
C LEU A 63 -2.98 -2.24 5.58
N GLN A 64 -3.94 -2.87 6.26
CA GLN A 64 -3.72 -4.18 6.86
C GLN A 64 -3.39 -5.23 5.79
N ALA A 65 -4.06 -5.18 4.64
CA ALA A 65 -3.79 -6.10 3.54
C ALA A 65 -2.34 -5.98 3.06
N VAL A 66 -1.81 -4.76 2.96
CA VAL A 66 -0.41 -4.54 2.60
C VAL A 66 0.51 -5.16 3.64
N LEU A 67 0.26 -4.85 4.91
CA LEU A 67 1.14 -5.27 6.00
C LEU A 67 1.14 -6.78 6.21
N ASP A 68 0.03 -7.45 5.89
CA ASP A 68 -0.09 -8.90 6.03
C ASP A 68 0.41 -9.66 4.80
N SER A 69 0.70 -8.95 3.71
CA SER A 69 1.07 -9.59 2.46
C SER A 69 2.53 -10.06 2.46
N GLU A 70 2.74 -11.32 2.07
CA GLU A 70 4.09 -11.85 1.90
C GLU A 70 4.88 -11.10 0.84
N LYS A 71 4.18 -10.50 -0.12
CA LYS A 71 4.84 -9.77 -1.21
C LYS A 71 5.49 -8.47 -0.75
N PHE A 72 5.05 -7.95 0.40
CA PHE A 72 5.58 -6.70 0.96
C PHE A 72 6.35 -6.91 2.26
N LYS A 73 6.75 -8.15 2.54
CA LYS A 73 7.44 -8.45 3.81
C LYS A 73 8.81 -7.79 3.95
N HIS A 74 9.37 -7.32 2.85
CA HIS A 74 10.68 -6.65 2.85
C HIS A 74 10.58 -5.13 2.73
N LEU A 75 9.39 -4.56 2.92
CA LEU A 75 9.24 -3.11 2.87
C LEU A 75 10.10 -2.42 3.92
N THR A 76 10.82 -1.40 3.49
CA THR A 76 11.56 -0.50 4.38
C THR A 76 11.00 0.92 4.33
N ALA A 77 10.19 1.24 3.32
CA ALA A 77 9.55 2.55 3.20
C ALA A 77 8.10 2.39 2.75
N LEU A 78 7.20 3.07 3.44
CA LEU A 78 5.78 3.07 3.11
C LEU A 78 5.25 4.49 3.23
N ASN A 79 4.67 5.01 2.16
CA ASN A 79 4.09 6.34 2.17
C ASN A 79 2.59 6.27 1.94
N MET A 80 1.83 6.64 2.97
CA MET A 80 0.37 6.65 2.98
C MET A 80 -0.21 8.06 3.11
N PHE A 81 0.56 9.07 2.70
CA PHE A 81 0.11 10.46 2.79
C PHE A 81 -1.23 10.64 2.09
N LYS A 82 -2.16 11.33 2.75
CA LYS A 82 -3.49 11.62 2.21
C LYS A 82 -4.27 10.37 1.78
N ASN A 83 -4.56 9.56 2.75
CA ASN A 83 -5.44 8.41 2.60
C ASN A 83 -6.52 8.48 3.68
N GLN A 84 -7.12 7.35 4.04
CA GLN A 84 -8.28 7.28 4.94
C GLN A 84 -8.01 6.43 6.18
N VAL A 85 -6.75 6.23 6.55
CA VAL A 85 -6.40 5.40 7.70
C VAL A 85 -6.82 6.10 8.99
N SER A 86 -7.48 5.37 9.89
CA SER A 86 -7.95 5.88 11.17
C SER A 86 -7.07 5.42 12.33
N ASP A 87 -7.41 5.87 13.54
CA ASP A 87 -6.71 5.44 14.75
C ASP A 87 -6.71 3.93 14.91
N LEU A 88 -7.81 3.26 14.53
CA LEU A 88 -7.90 1.81 14.61
C LEU A 88 -6.87 1.15 13.70
N GLY A 89 -6.73 1.67 12.48
CA GLY A 89 -5.73 1.15 11.54
C GLY A 89 -4.32 1.29 12.07
N VAL A 90 -4.00 2.42 12.68
CA VAL A 90 -2.69 2.64 13.29
C VAL A 90 -2.45 1.66 14.43
N LYS A 91 -3.47 1.43 15.24
CA LYS A 91 -3.38 0.49 16.37
C LYS A 91 -3.12 -0.93 15.89
N GLU A 92 -3.83 -1.36 14.85
CA GLU A 92 -3.62 -2.69 14.27
C GLU A 92 -2.27 -2.80 13.56
N MET A 93 -1.84 -1.72 12.92
CA MET A 93 -0.54 -1.65 12.25
C MET A 93 0.61 -1.96 13.22
N ALA A 94 0.49 -1.50 14.46
CA ALA A 94 1.52 -1.70 15.48
C ALA A 94 1.78 -3.18 15.79
N LYS A 95 0.87 -4.06 15.41
CA LYS A 95 0.99 -5.50 15.63
C LYS A 95 1.69 -6.20 14.46
N SER A 96 1.95 -5.50 13.38
CA SER A 96 2.51 -6.10 12.16
C SER A 96 4.02 -6.31 12.27
N LYS A 97 4.47 -7.47 11.80
CA LYS A 97 5.90 -7.75 11.72
C LYS A 97 6.57 -6.92 10.62
N THR A 98 5.83 -6.59 9.56
CA THR A 98 6.34 -5.75 8.49
C THR A 98 6.70 -4.36 9.01
N LEU A 99 5.91 -3.83 9.96
CA LEU A 99 6.20 -2.54 10.56
C LEU A 99 7.60 -2.48 11.18
N LEU A 100 8.06 -3.59 11.73
CA LEU A 100 9.37 -3.64 12.37
C LEU A 100 10.53 -3.40 11.40
N ASN A 101 10.29 -3.62 10.11
CA ASN A 101 11.31 -3.43 9.08
C ASN A 101 11.27 -2.05 8.46
N LEU A 102 10.22 -1.26 8.74
CA LEU A 102 10.09 0.07 8.14
C LEU A 102 11.06 1.05 8.78
N SER A 103 11.86 1.71 7.96
CA SER A 103 12.69 2.83 8.40
C SER A 103 12.07 4.16 8.01
N GLU A 104 11.11 4.16 7.08
CA GLU A 104 10.37 5.35 6.68
C GLU A 104 8.88 5.02 6.63
N LEU A 105 8.09 5.81 7.36
CA LEU A 105 6.64 5.66 7.36
C LEU A 105 6.01 7.04 7.37
N VAL A 106 5.23 7.36 6.34
CA VAL A 106 4.50 8.63 6.25
C VAL A 106 3.01 8.32 6.35
N MET A 107 2.36 8.90 7.36
CA MET A 107 0.92 8.69 7.62
C MET A 107 0.16 10.01 7.78
N SER A 108 0.80 11.14 7.49
CA SER A 108 0.13 12.43 7.66
C SER A 108 -1.06 12.58 6.72
N ASP A 109 -1.98 13.47 7.09
CA ASP A 109 -3.23 13.75 6.35
C ASP A 109 -4.09 12.49 6.13
N ASN A 110 -4.19 11.69 7.16
CA ASN A 110 -5.15 10.59 7.25
C ASN A 110 -6.21 10.97 8.29
N LYS A 111 -7.05 10.02 8.68
CA LYS A 111 -8.12 10.26 9.65
C LYS A 111 -7.67 9.92 11.07
N ILE A 112 -6.40 10.10 11.34
CA ILE A 112 -5.82 9.82 12.65
C ILE A 112 -6.13 11.02 13.54
N GLY A 113 -6.90 10.79 14.59
CA GLY A 113 -7.34 11.84 15.49
C GLY A 113 -6.34 12.12 16.60
N VAL A 114 -6.60 13.18 17.30
CA VAL A 114 -5.87 13.54 18.51
C VAL A 114 -6.71 13.28 19.74
#